data_f7373d4726bd0ab29f5495fec2ec9ad8
#
_entry.id   f7373d4726bd0ab29f5495fec2ec9ad8
#
_cell.length_a   1.000
_cell.length_b   1.000
_cell.length_c   1.000
_cell.angle_alpha   90.00
_cell.angle_beta   90.00
_cell.angle_gamma   90.00
#
_symmetry.space_group_name_H-M   'P 1'
#
loop_
_entity.id
_entity.type
_entity.pdbx_description
1 polymer ?
#
loop_
_entity_poly.entity_id
_entity_poly.type
_entity_poly.pdbx_seq_one_letter_code
_entity_poly.pdbx_strand_id
1 'polypeptide(L)'
;MAQNLLKQFGGCKMSDSGIRALSVNQMIYMLSKAYISLLKGAIPFKEFPSVMLWGPPGVGKSQGVREVAYEIEKQTGKEVRITDVRLLLFNPVDLRGIPTANEDRTLAVWLKPQIFQMDDSEEVVNILFLDEITAAPTSVQASAYQITLDRTIGEHKLPENCIVIAAGNRVTDRSVSYNMPKALANRLCHFEIKEDTNAWHDWAVKKGIHPYVVGYIEYNSSSLIKSDGLEIAFPTPRSWEMVSNILNYVSDDITTVYPMIVGCIGEHTGNLFRLWAEVYDGLPDIKKIFHEGTGTVPQERELYIALKSKMVEYARECQDKELIDKSIDYSCQLPWSFRGKLLQDYYRIPEIRDIVKENSVFQTAVRDGLKC
;
A
#
# COMPACT_ATOMS: atom_id res chain seq x y z
N MET A 1 10.81 -17.27 -15.49
CA MET A 1 10.45 -16.01 -14.78
C MET A 1 9.82 -14.96 -15.70
N ALA A 2 10.45 -14.55 -16.81
CA ALA A 2 9.91 -13.53 -17.73
C ALA A 2 8.56 -13.87 -18.38
N GLN A 3 8.31 -15.13 -18.75
CA GLN A 3 7.04 -15.56 -19.37
C GLN A 3 5.84 -15.55 -18.38
N ASN A 4 6.07 -15.76 -17.07
CA ASN A 4 5.01 -15.64 -16.08
C ASN A 4 4.65 -14.17 -15.78
N LEU A 5 5.61 -13.25 -15.92
CA LEU A 5 5.40 -11.82 -15.80
C LEU A 5 4.53 -11.28 -16.95
N LEU A 6 4.77 -11.70 -18.18
CA LEU A 6 3.92 -11.32 -19.32
C LEU A 6 2.47 -11.79 -19.16
N LYS A 7 2.23 -12.95 -18.54
CA LYS A 7 0.87 -13.41 -18.20
C LYS A 7 0.22 -12.57 -17.07
N GLN A 8 0.98 -12.10 -16.10
CA GLN A 8 0.47 -11.18 -15.06
C GLN A 8 0.10 -9.80 -15.62
N PHE A 9 0.82 -9.33 -16.66
CA PHE A 9 0.52 -8.05 -17.30
C PHE A 9 -0.53 -8.16 -18.41
N GLY A 10 -0.83 -9.36 -18.94
CA GLY A 10 -1.76 -9.58 -20.06
C GLY A 10 -3.24 -9.33 -19.76
N GLY A 11 -3.65 -9.30 -18.48
CA GLY A 11 -5.05 -9.17 -18.08
C GLY A 11 -5.48 -7.77 -17.61
N CYS A 12 -4.62 -6.76 -17.69
CA CYS A 12 -4.97 -5.39 -17.27
C CYS A 12 -5.87 -4.71 -18.28
N LYS A 13 -7.11 -4.37 -17.89
CA LYS A 13 -8.01 -3.54 -18.70
C LYS A 13 -7.42 -2.14 -18.83
N MET A 14 -7.55 -1.54 -20.01
CA MET A 14 -7.28 -0.10 -20.18
C MET A 14 -8.32 0.69 -19.38
N SER A 15 -7.88 1.74 -18.71
CA SER A 15 -8.78 2.69 -18.06
C SER A 15 -9.45 3.60 -19.11
N ASP A 16 -10.51 4.29 -18.69
CA ASP A 16 -11.19 5.29 -19.51
C ASP A 16 -10.25 6.45 -19.95
N SER A 17 -9.14 6.63 -19.24
CA SER A 17 -8.09 7.63 -19.55
C SER A 17 -7.09 7.16 -20.63
N GLY A 18 -7.18 5.92 -21.11
CA GLY A 18 -6.19 5.31 -22.01
C GLY A 18 -4.87 4.94 -21.35
N ILE A 19 -4.74 5.11 -20.04
CA ILE A 19 -3.57 4.74 -19.23
C ILE A 19 -3.77 3.33 -18.68
N ARG A 20 -2.71 2.55 -18.60
CA ARG A 20 -2.80 1.21 -18.05
C ARG A 20 -2.94 1.24 -16.53
N ALA A 21 -4.00 0.61 -16.01
CA ALA A 21 -4.23 0.48 -14.59
C ALA A 21 -3.37 -0.65 -13.98
N LEU A 22 -2.70 -0.35 -12.87
CA LEU A 22 -1.81 -1.26 -12.15
C LEU A 22 -2.31 -1.45 -10.72
N SER A 23 -2.06 -2.61 -10.12
CA SER A 23 -2.13 -2.74 -8.67
C SER A 23 -0.93 -2.06 -8.01
N VAL A 24 -1.06 -1.77 -6.70
CA VAL A 24 0.06 -1.21 -5.92
C VAL A 24 1.29 -2.12 -5.99
N ASN A 25 1.12 -3.44 -5.87
CA ASN A 25 2.22 -4.40 -5.96
C ASN A 25 2.91 -4.42 -7.33
N GLN A 26 2.13 -4.28 -8.41
CA GLN A 26 2.69 -4.16 -9.77
C GLN A 26 3.50 -2.88 -9.95
N MET A 27 3.00 -1.77 -9.41
CA MET A 27 3.70 -0.47 -9.42
C MET A 27 5.00 -0.55 -8.63
N ILE A 28 4.98 -1.09 -7.40
CA ILE A 28 6.17 -1.28 -6.56
C ILE A 28 7.22 -2.10 -7.32
N TYR A 29 6.85 -3.27 -7.83
CA TYR A 29 7.76 -4.13 -8.57
C TYR A 29 8.40 -3.43 -9.78
N MET A 30 7.58 -2.73 -10.57
CA MET A 30 8.04 -2.11 -11.80
C MET A 30 8.96 -0.91 -11.54
N LEU A 31 8.60 -0.02 -10.61
CA LEU A 31 9.41 1.14 -10.27
C LEU A 31 10.71 0.75 -9.57
N SER A 32 10.65 -0.17 -8.61
CA SER A 32 11.86 -0.67 -7.93
C SER A 32 12.83 -1.27 -8.94
N LYS A 33 12.34 -2.13 -9.84
CA LYS A 33 13.17 -2.74 -10.88
C LYS A 33 13.79 -1.70 -11.82
N ALA A 34 13.02 -0.69 -12.23
CA ALA A 34 13.52 0.37 -13.10
C ALA A 34 14.66 1.15 -12.42
N TYR A 35 14.43 1.64 -11.20
CA TYR A 35 15.43 2.43 -10.48
C TYR A 35 16.67 1.63 -10.09
N ILE A 36 16.51 0.37 -9.68
CA ILE A 36 17.66 -0.52 -9.40
C ILE A 36 18.46 -0.79 -10.68
N SER A 37 17.80 -0.89 -11.85
CA SER A 37 18.51 -1.07 -13.12
C SER A 37 19.33 0.17 -13.51
N LEU A 38 18.80 1.38 -13.25
CA LEU A 38 19.55 2.62 -13.46
C LEU A 38 20.76 2.70 -12.54
N LEU A 39 20.60 2.37 -11.25
CA LEU A 39 21.71 2.33 -10.29
C LEU A 39 22.80 1.34 -10.71
N LYS A 40 22.44 0.12 -11.12
CA LYS A 40 23.38 -0.91 -11.59
C LYS A 40 24.09 -0.52 -12.88
N GLY A 41 23.44 0.25 -13.75
CA GLY A 41 24.00 0.78 -14.97
C GLY A 41 24.78 2.09 -14.81
N ALA A 42 24.87 2.63 -13.59
CA ALA A 42 25.40 3.97 -13.29
C ALA A 42 24.75 5.07 -14.18
N ILE A 43 23.45 4.92 -14.45
CA ILE A 43 22.67 5.85 -15.29
C ILE A 43 22.03 6.87 -14.37
N PRO A 44 22.21 8.19 -14.60
CA PRO A 44 21.57 9.23 -13.79
C PRO A 44 20.05 9.14 -13.83
N PHE A 45 19.38 9.35 -12.70
CA PHE A 45 17.89 9.28 -12.63
C PHE A 45 17.18 10.29 -13.51
N LYS A 46 17.86 11.36 -13.94
CA LYS A 46 17.30 12.34 -14.90
C LYS A 46 16.99 11.74 -16.28
N GLU A 47 17.66 10.64 -16.64
CA GLU A 47 17.39 9.93 -17.91
C GLU A 47 16.07 9.10 -17.85
N PHE A 48 15.50 8.93 -16.67
CA PHE A 48 14.20 8.31 -16.49
C PHE A 48 13.14 9.40 -16.23
N PRO A 49 11.98 9.33 -16.88
CA PRO A 49 10.95 10.36 -16.70
C PRO A 49 10.44 10.39 -15.27
N SER A 50 10.11 11.58 -14.77
CA SER A 50 9.38 11.72 -13.52
C SER A 50 8.05 10.99 -13.62
N VAL A 51 7.64 10.31 -12.53
CA VAL A 51 6.47 9.43 -12.51
C VAL A 51 5.27 10.17 -11.92
N MET A 52 4.08 9.95 -12.50
CA MET A 52 2.80 10.40 -11.95
C MET A 52 1.90 9.24 -11.62
N LEU A 53 1.53 9.13 -10.35
CA LEU A 53 0.62 8.11 -9.82
C LEU A 53 -0.79 8.68 -9.67
N TRP A 54 -1.73 8.17 -10.45
CA TRP A 54 -3.14 8.51 -10.38
C TRP A 54 -3.90 7.47 -9.59
N GLY A 55 -4.93 7.87 -8.87
CA GLY A 55 -5.87 6.94 -8.23
C GLY A 55 -6.59 7.56 -7.03
N PRO A 56 -7.67 6.91 -6.55
CA PRO A 56 -8.48 7.45 -5.48
C PRO A 56 -7.70 7.60 -4.16
N PRO A 57 -8.18 8.44 -3.24
CA PRO A 57 -7.61 8.51 -1.89
C PRO A 57 -7.60 7.14 -1.21
N GLY A 58 -6.53 6.85 -0.48
CA GLY A 58 -6.43 5.61 0.29
C GLY A 58 -6.06 4.36 -0.50
N VAL A 59 -5.92 4.41 -1.84
CA VAL A 59 -5.55 3.24 -2.66
C VAL A 59 -4.11 2.73 -2.44
N GLY A 60 -3.31 3.44 -1.66
CA GLY A 60 -1.95 3.01 -1.32
C GLY A 60 -0.83 3.68 -2.12
N LYS A 61 -1.06 4.79 -2.82
CA LYS A 61 -0.02 5.50 -3.60
C LYS A 61 1.21 5.86 -2.76
N SER A 62 1.01 6.59 -1.67
CA SER A 62 2.10 7.07 -0.81
C SER A 62 2.78 5.91 -0.07
N GLN A 63 2.02 4.88 0.36
CA GLN A 63 2.60 3.68 0.94
C GLN A 63 3.43 2.91 -0.10
N GLY A 64 2.95 2.81 -1.33
CA GLY A 64 3.68 2.16 -2.41
C GLY A 64 5.02 2.82 -2.72
N VAL A 65 5.11 4.15 -2.61
CA VAL A 65 6.40 4.88 -2.76
C VAL A 65 7.38 4.50 -1.63
N ARG A 66 6.90 4.32 -0.39
CA ARG A 66 7.74 3.85 0.72
C ARG A 66 8.23 2.42 0.52
N GLU A 67 7.38 1.55 -0.02
CA GLU A 67 7.78 0.18 -0.35
C GLU A 67 8.80 0.15 -1.52
N VAL A 68 8.67 1.05 -2.51
CA VAL A 68 9.70 1.22 -3.56
C VAL A 68 11.04 1.61 -2.94
N ALA A 69 11.05 2.55 -2.01
CA ALA A 69 12.26 2.95 -1.28
C ALA A 69 12.89 1.76 -0.53
N TYR A 70 12.07 1.03 0.22
CA TYR A 70 12.51 -0.16 0.95
C TYR A 70 13.12 -1.23 0.03
N GLU A 71 12.49 -1.50 -1.12
CA GLU A 71 13.01 -2.47 -2.08
C GLU A 71 14.33 -2.02 -2.74
N ILE A 72 14.51 -0.72 -2.99
CA ILE A 72 15.77 -0.16 -3.49
C ILE A 72 16.86 -0.35 -2.42
N GLU A 73 16.61 0.07 -1.18
CA GLU A 73 17.54 -0.06 -0.06
C GLU A 73 17.98 -1.51 0.15
N LYS A 74 17.01 -2.43 0.23
CA LYS A 74 17.23 -3.86 0.42
C LYS A 74 18.07 -4.52 -0.67
N GLN A 75 17.88 -4.12 -1.94
CA GLN A 75 18.56 -4.76 -3.07
C GLN A 75 19.89 -4.09 -3.47
N THR A 76 20.11 -2.85 -3.04
CA THR A 76 21.33 -2.09 -3.40
C THR A 76 22.25 -1.84 -2.22
N GLY A 77 21.74 -1.92 -0.98
CA GLY A 77 22.48 -1.56 0.23
C GLY A 77 22.66 -0.05 0.42
N LYS A 78 22.12 0.79 -0.47
CA LYS A 78 22.18 2.25 -0.36
C LYS A 78 21.09 2.75 0.57
N GLU A 79 21.36 3.80 1.36
CA GLU A 79 20.35 4.49 2.14
C GLU A 79 19.36 5.20 1.22
N VAL A 80 18.04 5.05 1.47
CA VAL A 80 17.01 5.74 0.69
C VAL A 80 16.26 6.75 1.55
N ARG A 81 16.37 8.03 1.17
CA ARG A 81 15.71 9.14 1.87
C ARG A 81 14.53 9.66 1.07
N ILE A 82 13.35 9.70 1.70
CA ILE A 82 12.12 10.22 1.08
C ILE A 82 11.86 11.63 1.61
N THR A 83 11.79 12.59 0.70
CA THR A 83 11.28 13.94 0.98
C THR A 83 9.83 14.00 0.52
N ASP A 84 8.89 13.94 1.46
CA ASP A 84 7.43 13.94 1.22
C ASP A 84 6.93 15.39 1.24
N VAL A 85 6.52 15.89 0.07
CA VAL A 85 6.04 17.27 -0.14
C VAL A 85 4.57 17.23 -0.53
N ARG A 86 3.69 17.59 0.41
CA ARG A 86 2.25 17.73 0.14
C ARG A 86 1.96 19.10 -0.47
N LEU A 87 1.90 19.15 -1.79
CA LEU A 87 1.81 20.41 -2.54
C LEU A 87 0.57 21.24 -2.20
N LEU A 88 -0.51 20.63 -1.73
CA LEU A 88 -1.71 21.35 -1.25
C LEU A 88 -1.40 22.33 -0.11
N LEU A 89 -0.39 22.04 0.73
CA LEU A 89 -0.01 22.84 1.90
C LEU A 89 1.01 23.94 1.58
N PHE A 90 1.47 24.04 0.32
CA PHE A 90 2.55 24.91 -0.08
C PHE A 90 2.06 26.12 -0.89
N ASN A 91 2.75 27.22 -0.71
CA ASN A 91 2.69 28.36 -1.60
C ASN A 91 3.85 28.31 -2.62
N PRO A 92 3.78 29.04 -3.76
CA PRO A 92 4.88 29.06 -4.72
C PRO A 92 6.23 29.48 -4.14
N VAL A 93 6.22 30.36 -3.13
CA VAL A 93 7.44 30.84 -2.44
C VAL A 93 8.08 29.71 -1.63
N ASP A 94 7.28 28.85 -1.00
CA ASP A 94 7.78 27.71 -0.22
C ASP A 94 8.54 26.70 -1.10
N LEU A 95 8.19 26.64 -2.39
CA LEU A 95 8.87 25.80 -3.36
C LEU A 95 10.10 26.48 -3.99
N ARG A 96 10.03 27.79 -4.25
CA ARG A 96 11.12 28.52 -4.92
C ARG A 96 12.18 29.02 -3.95
N GLY A 97 11.83 29.18 -2.71
CA GLY A 97 12.63 29.83 -1.70
C GLY A 97 12.36 31.33 -1.58
N ILE A 98 13.15 32.01 -0.80
CA ILE A 98 13.02 33.43 -0.50
C ILE A 98 14.13 34.22 -1.23
N PRO A 99 13.81 35.24 -2.05
CA PRO A 99 14.82 36.07 -2.65
C PRO A 99 15.48 36.94 -1.56
N THR A 100 16.79 36.99 -1.58
CA THR A 100 17.61 37.89 -0.73
C THR A 100 18.62 38.63 -1.61
N ALA A 101 19.14 39.76 -1.13
CA ALA A 101 20.24 40.43 -1.81
C ALA A 101 21.54 39.61 -1.63
N ASN A 102 22.35 39.52 -2.68
CA ASN A 102 23.73 39.06 -2.56
C ASN A 102 24.57 40.01 -1.67
N GLU A 103 25.79 39.64 -1.35
CA GLU A 103 26.68 40.44 -0.48
C GLU A 103 26.85 41.87 -0.98
N ASP A 104 27.03 42.07 -2.28
CA ASP A 104 27.21 43.39 -2.92
C ASP A 104 25.89 44.14 -3.17
N ARG A 105 24.75 43.55 -2.85
CA ARG A 105 23.39 44.08 -3.04
C ARG A 105 23.09 44.49 -4.52
N THR A 106 23.71 43.81 -5.44
CA THR A 106 23.55 44.05 -6.90
C THR A 106 22.58 43.07 -7.54
N LEU A 107 22.39 41.91 -6.95
CA LEU A 107 21.54 40.84 -7.48
C LEU A 107 20.60 40.28 -6.38
N ALA A 108 19.43 39.79 -6.79
CA ALA A 108 18.61 38.93 -5.94
C ALA A 108 19.03 37.49 -6.15
N VAL A 109 19.36 36.80 -5.06
CA VAL A 109 19.65 35.35 -5.01
C VAL A 109 18.59 34.64 -4.20
N TRP A 110 18.28 33.42 -4.55
CA TRP A 110 17.24 32.65 -3.86
C TRP A 110 17.83 31.74 -2.78
N LEU A 111 17.33 31.82 -1.55
CA LEU A 111 17.67 30.90 -0.50
C LEU A 111 16.92 29.59 -0.73
N LYS A 112 17.66 28.49 -0.79
CA LYS A 112 17.08 27.15 -0.96
C LYS A 112 16.23 26.77 0.26
N PRO A 113 14.97 26.35 0.10
CA PRO A 113 14.18 25.84 1.22
C PRO A 113 14.82 24.60 1.84
N GLN A 114 14.83 24.53 3.17
CA GLN A 114 15.49 23.45 3.92
C GLN A 114 14.95 22.05 3.55
N ILE A 115 13.65 21.92 3.23
CA ILE A 115 13.01 20.66 2.86
C ILE A 115 13.65 20.02 1.61
N PHE A 116 14.32 20.82 0.77
CA PHE A 116 15.01 20.35 -0.43
C PHE A 116 16.53 20.21 -0.25
N GLN A 117 17.01 20.32 0.98
CA GLN A 117 18.41 20.01 1.29
C GLN A 117 18.59 18.49 1.28
N MET A 118 19.05 17.97 0.16
CA MET A 118 19.24 16.55 -0.10
C MET A 118 20.72 16.21 -0.07
N ASP A 119 21.04 14.99 0.32
CA ASP A 119 22.38 14.42 0.31
C ASP A 119 22.73 13.97 -1.13
N ASP A 120 23.82 14.46 -1.68
CA ASP A 120 24.27 14.15 -3.03
C ASP A 120 25.34 13.06 -3.10
N SER A 121 25.65 12.40 -1.96
CA SER A 121 26.61 11.32 -1.89
C SER A 121 26.15 10.08 -2.68
N GLU A 122 27.12 9.30 -3.15
CA GLU A 122 26.84 8.08 -3.92
C GLU A 122 26.17 6.98 -3.10
N GLU A 123 26.29 7.02 -1.77
CA GLU A 123 25.71 6.03 -0.87
C GLU A 123 24.21 6.26 -0.60
N VAL A 124 23.69 7.43 -0.99
CA VAL A 124 22.30 7.83 -0.75
C VAL A 124 21.52 7.88 -2.05
N VAL A 125 20.27 7.44 -2.01
CA VAL A 125 19.25 7.66 -3.04
C VAL A 125 18.16 8.55 -2.46
N ASN A 126 17.92 9.69 -3.08
CA ASN A 126 16.82 10.57 -2.68
C ASN A 126 15.57 10.27 -3.49
N ILE A 127 14.41 10.24 -2.84
CA ILE A 127 13.10 10.23 -3.50
C ILE A 127 12.38 11.50 -3.12
N LEU A 128 12.17 12.38 -4.08
CA LEU A 128 11.29 13.54 -3.93
C LEU A 128 9.88 13.11 -4.31
N PHE A 129 9.01 13.02 -3.32
CA PHE A 129 7.62 12.62 -3.48
C PHE A 129 6.71 13.85 -3.40
N LEU A 130 6.12 14.22 -4.54
CA LEU A 130 5.20 15.37 -4.67
C LEU A 130 3.76 14.85 -4.54
N ASP A 131 3.25 14.79 -3.32
CA ASP A 131 1.90 14.27 -3.06
C ASP A 131 0.82 15.34 -3.25
N GLU A 132 -0.38 14.91 -3.60
CA GLU A 132 -1.55 15.76 -3.81
C GLU A 132 -1.36 16.87 -4.87
N ILE A 133 -0.53 16.63 -5.90
CA ILE A 133 -0.21 17.64 -6.91
C ILE A 133 -1.46 18.20 -7.61
N THR A 134 -2.50 17.38 -7.81
CA THR A 134 -3.76 17.80 -8.46
C THR A 134 -4.68 18.60 -7.55
N ALA A 135 -4.51 18.52 -6.24
CA ALA A 135 -5.26 19.32 -5.27
C ALA A 135 -4.61 20.69 -5.02
N ALA A 136 -3.36 20.87 -5.42
CA ALA A 136 -2.64 22.13 -5.25
C ALA A 136 -3.17 23.22 -6.21
N PRO A 137 -3.16 24.49 -5.79
CA PRO A 137 -3.48 25.61 -6.66
C PRO A 137 -2.61 25.62 -7.93
N THR A 138 -3.14 26.13 -9.05
CA THR A 138 -2.43 26.10 -10.35
C THR A 138 -1.07 26.82 -10.33
N SER A 139 -0.91 27.84 -9.48
CA SER A 139 0.36 28.54 -9.28
C SER A 139 1.43 27.65 -8.61
N VAL A 140 1.02 26.79 -7.69
CA VAL A 140 1.90 25.78 -7.03
C VAL A 140 2.22 24.65 -8.01
N GLN A 141 1.22 24.18 -8.76
CA GLN A 141 1.44 23.21 -9.84
C GLN A 141 2.46 23.71 -10.86
N ALA A 142 2.41 24.99 -11.25
CA ALA A 142 3.39 25.58 -12.18
C ALA A 142 4.82 25.51 -11.63
N SER A 143 5.01 25.70 -10.33
CA SER A 143 6.34 25.52 -9.69
C SER A 143 6.77 24.05 -9.66
N ALA A 144 5.84 23.11 -9.45
CA ALA A 144 6.11 21.67 -9.50
C ALA A 144 6.55 21.21 -10.91
N TYR A 145 6.17 21.93 -11.98
CA TYR A 145 6.64 21.64 -13.34
C TYR A 145 8.14 21.76 -13.49
N GLN A 146 8.70 22.82 -12.95
CA GLN A 146 10.15 23.04 -12.98
C GLN A 146 10.86 21.88 -12.26
N ILE A 147 10.32 21.43 -11.14
CA ILE A 147 10.88 20.31 -10.39
C ILE A 147 10.84 19.01 -11.19
N THR A 148 9.70 18.71 -11.81
CA THR A 148 9.51 17.43 -12.53
C THR A 148 10.27 17.38 -13.85
N LEU A 149 10.54 18.53 -14.48
CA LEU A 149 11.14 18.64 -15.81
C LEU A 149 12.60 18.96 -15.78
N ASP A 150 12.87 20.15 -15.21
CA ASP A 150 14.20 20.73 -15.24
C ASP A 150 15.03 20.24 -14.05
N ARG A 151 14.40 19.50 -13.15
CA ARG A 151 14.99 19.04 -11.90
C ARG A 151 15.63 20.20 -11.13
N THR A 152 14.91 21.31 -11.08
CA THR A 152 15.33 22.51 -10.38
C THR A 152 14.25 23.00 -9.43
N ILE A 153 14.68 23.61 -8.35
CA ILE A 153 13.85 24.28 -7.35
C ILE A 153 14.32 25.72 -7.30
N GLY A 154 13.54 26.62 -7.88
CA GLY A 154 14.04 27.97 -8.14
C GLY A 154 15.30 27.95 -9.01
N GLU A 155 16.44 28.38 -8.47
CA GLU A 155 17.75 28.37 -9.14
C GLU A 155 18.60 27.12 -8.78
N HIS A 156 18.13 26.28 -7.84
CA HIS A 156 18.89 25.16 -7.30
C HIS A 156 18.55 23.86 -8.02
N LYS A 157 19.56 23.16 -8.53
CA LYS A 157 19.40 21.83 -9.13
C LYS A 157 19.16 20.79 -8.06
N LEU A 158 18.30 19.80 -8.36
CA LEU A 158 18.23 18.57 -7.60
C LEU A 158 19.49 17.74 -7.82
N PRO A 159 19.95 16.99 -6.82
CA PRO A 159 21.08 16.08 -7.00
C PRO A 159 20.77 14.98 -8.03
N GLU A 160 21.81 14.43 -8.68
CA GLU A 160 21.64 13.42 -9.73
C GLU A 160 21.11 12.08 -9.17
N ASN A 161 21.33 11.82 -7.89
CA ASN A 161 20.83 10.66 -7.14
C ASN A 161 19.36 10.84 -6.66
N CYS A 162 18.61 11.81 -7.22
CA CYS A 162 17.23 12.10 -6.83
C CYS A 162 16.23 11.52 -7.83
N ILE A 163 15.30 10.69 -7.35
CA ILE A 163 14.11 10.21 -8.06
C ILE A 163 12.96 11.19 -7.80
N VAL A 164 12.15 11.50 -8.82
CA VAL A 164 10.96 12.35 -8.67
C VAL A 164 9.71 11.55 -8.98
N ILE A 165 8.83 11.44 -7.98
CA ILE A 165 7.51 10.78 -8.10
C ILE A 165 6.45 11.77 -7.64
N ALA A 166 5.42 11.97 -8.46
CA ALA A 166 4.25 12.75 -8.11
C ALA A 166 3.03 11.86 -7.91
N ALA A 167 2.09 12.27 -7.07
CA ALA A 167 0.81 11.59 -6.91
C ALA A 167 -0.34 12.58 -6.87
N GLY A 168 -1.49 12.15 -7.37
CA GLY A 168 -2.72 12.94 -7.34
C GLY A 168 -3.96 12.08 -7.58
N ASN A 169 -5.11 12.69 -7.32
CA ASN A 169 -6.40 12.08 -7.56
C ASN A 169 -6.95 12.56 -8.90
N ARG A 170 -7.80 11.77 -9.54
CA ARG A 170 -8.51 12.18 -10.76
C ARG A 170 -9.72 13.04 -10.39
N VAL A 171 -10.18 13.87 -11.32
CA VAL A 171 -11.43 14.62 -11.17
C VAL A 171 -12.61 13.67 -10.92
N THR A 172 -12.58 12.49 -11.52
CA THR A 172 -13.58 11.44 -11.36
C THR A 172 -13.58 10.81 -9.96
N ASP A 173 -12.51 10.94 -9.19
CA ASP A 173 -12.37 10.36 -7.84
C ASP A 173 -13.12 11.19 -6.77
N ARG A 174 -13.93 12.18 -7.18
CA ARG A 174 -14.75 13.06 -6.32
C ARG A 174 -13.96 13.76 -5.20
N SER A 175 -12.67 13.93 -5.40
CA SER A 175 -11.79 14.72 -4.55
C SER A 175 -11.54 16.09 -5.15
N VAL A 176 -11.15 17.07 -4.33
CA VAL A 176 -10.71 18.36 -4.85
C VAL A 176 -9.51 18.13 -5.76
N SER A 177 -9.69 18.35 -7.05
CA SER A 177 -8.60 18.20 -8.02
C SER A 177 -8.77 19.19 -9.15
N TYR A 178 -7.68 19.88 -9.49
CA TYR A 178 -7.60 20.75 -10.65
C TYR A 178 -7.11 19.95 -11.86
N ASN A 179 -7.58 20.32 -13.05
CA ASN A 179 -7.08 19.71 -14.29
C ASN A 179 -5.59 19.96 -14.44
N MET A 180 -4.82 18.90 -14.61
CA MET A 180 -3.39 19.02 -14.92
C MET A 180 -3.22 19.63 -16.30
N PRO A 181 -2.47 20.71 -16.46
CA PRO A 181 -2.18 21.28 -17.78
C PRO A 181 -1.47 20.27 -18.68
N LYS A 182 -1.85 20.27 -19.97
CA LYS A 182 -1.31 19.32 -20.96
C LYS A 182 0.22 19.38 -21.07
N ALA A 183 0.81 20.54 -20.85
CA ALA A 183 2.26 20.72 -20.88
C ALA A 183 2.97 19.93 -19.77
N LEU A 184 2.38 19.83 -18.56
CA LEU A 184 2.90 18.97 -17.49
C LEU A 184 2.63 17.50 -17.80
N ALA A 185 1.40 17.18 -18.17
CA ALA A 185 1.02 15.80 -18.44
C ALA A 185 1.96 15.12 -19.45
N ASN A 186 2.34 15.81 -20.54
CA ASN A 186 3.22 15.25 -21.57
C ASN A 186 4.67 15.00 -21.13
N ARG A 187 5.02 15.35 -19.90
CA ARG A 187 6.40 15.31 -19.38
C ARG A 187 6.57 14.31 -18.24
N LEU A 188 5.48 13.61 -17.88
CA LEU A 188 5.43 12.64 -16.84
C LEU A 188 5.12 11.25 -17.41
N CYS A 189 5.65 10.22 -16.79
CA CYS A 189 5.24 8.84 -17.03
C CYS A 189 4.05 8.51 -16.13
N HIS A 190 2.88 8.32 -16.71
CA HIS A 190 1.63 8.17 -15.97
C HIS A 190 1.30 6.72 -15.68
N PHE A 191 0.97 6.43 -14.41
CA PHE A 191 0.42 5.17 -13.96
C PHE A 191 -0.90 5.39 -13.24
N GLU A 192 -1.89 4.61 -13.55
CA GLU A 192 -3.15 4.57 -12.82
C GLU A 192 -3.12 3.44 -11.81
N ILE A 193 -3.26 3.78 -10.52
CA ILE A 193 -3.28 2.80 -9.43
C ILE A 193 -4.74 2.47 -9.15
N LYS A 194 -5.09 1.21 -9.35
CA LYS A 194 -6.41 0.66 -9.07
C LYS A 194 -6.44 -0.08 -7.75
N GLU A 195 -7.63 -0.18 -7.22
CA GLU A 195 -7.93 -1.05 -6.10
C GLU A 195 -7.60 -2.51 -6.44
N ASP A 196 -6.97 -3.19 -5.51
CA ASP A 196 -6.68 -4.61 -5.60
C ASP A 196 -6.82 -5.22 -4.21
N THR A 197 -7.97 -5.88 -3.98
CA THR A 197 -8.29 -6.49 -2.69
C THR A 197 -7.29 -7.58 -2.31
N ASN A 198 -6.74 -8.32 -3.30
CA ASN A 198 -5.74 -9.34 -3.01
C ASN A 198 -4.42 -8.69 -2.56
N ALA A 199 -3.98 -7.62 -3.24
CA ALA A 199 -2.80 -6.86 -2.84
C ALA A 199 -2.96 -6.23 -1.44
N TRP A 200 -4.16 -5.72 -1.15
CA TRP A 200 -4.48 -5.21 0.19
C TRP A 200 -4.46 -6.33 1.23
N HIS A 201 -5.07 -7.47 0.95
CA HIS A 201 -5.08 -8.62 1.85
C HIS A 201 -3.65 -9.10 2.17
N ASP A 202 -2.78 -9.24 1.16
CA ASP A 202 -1.38 -9.62 1.35
C ASP A 202 -0.63 -8.64 2.26
N TRP A 203 -0.87 -7.36 2.08
CA TRP A 203 -0.33 -6.30 2.94
C TRP A 203 -0.91 -6.35 4.35
N ALA A 204 -2.23 -6.51 4.47
CA ALA A 204 -2.94 -6.52 5.74
C ALA A 204 -2.46 -7.67 6.66
N VAL A 205 -2.28 -8.87 6.09
CA VAL A 205 -1.75 -10.03 6.83
C VAL A 205 -0.32 -9.77 7.30
N LYS A 206 0.55 -9.21 6.46
CA LYS A 206 1.93 -8.88 6.85
C LYS A 206 2.00 -7.77 7.91
N LYS A 207 1.14 -6.77 7.78
CA LYS A 207 1.08 -5.60 8.68
C LYS A 207 0.48 -5.92 10.04
N GLY A 208 -0.25 -7.02 10.19
CA GLY A 208 -0.97 -7.35 11.41
C GLY A 208 -2.28 -6.57 11.59
N ILE A 209 -2.97 -6.32 10.48
CA ILE A 209 -4.33 -5.78 10.53
C ILE A 209 -5.22 -6.76 11.30
N HIS A 210 -6.11 -6.21 12.16
CA HIS A 210 -6.97 -7.01 13.03
C HIS A 210 -7.78 -8.05 12.24
N PRO A 211 -7.87 -9.31 12.72
CA PRO A 211 -8.49 -10.40 11.97
C PRO A 211 -9.95 -10.17 11.59
N TYR A 212 -10.73 -9.48 12.44
CA TYR A 212 -12.09 -9.07 12.08
C TYR A 212 -12.12 -8.26 10.79
N VAL A 213 -11.19 -7.31 10.64
CA VAL A 213 -11.11 -6.45 9.46
C VAL A 213 -10.69 -7.25 8.24
N VAL A 214 -9.65 -8.07 8.36
CA VAL A 214 -9.16 -8.92 7.26
C VAL A 214 -10.26 -9.88 6.78
N GLY A 215 -10.89 -10.58 7.72
CA GLY A 215 -11.95 -11.53 7.42
C GLY A 215 -13.18 -10.86 6.81
N TYR A 216 -13.58 -9.68 7.31
CA TYR A 216 -14.70 -8.94 6.76
C TYR A 216 -14.44 -8.48 5.32
N ILE A 217 -13.27 -7.95 5.02
CA ILE A 217 -12.93 -7.51 3.67
C ILE A 217 -12.79 -8.70 2.71
N GLU A 218 -12.33 -9.85 3.18
CA GLU A 218 -12.32 -11.07 2.38
C GLU A 218 -13.74 -11.55 2.07
N TYR A 219 -14.65 -11.47 3.04
CA TYR A 219 -16.07 -11.79 2.88
C TYR A 219 -16.78 -10.79 1.96
N ASN A 220 -16.56 -9.49 2.18
CA ASN A 220 -17.20 -8.41 1.45
C ASN A 220 -16.16 -7.44 0.87
N SER A 221 -15.51 -7.87 -0.21
CA SER A 221 -14.44 -7.11 -0.85
C SER A 221 -14.86 -5.73 -1.37
N SER A 222 -16.14 -5.54 -1.69
CA SER A 222 -16.69 -4.25 -2.13
C SER A 222 -16.72 -3.20 -1.00
N SER A 223 -16.54 -3.62 0.25
CA SER A 223 -16.42 -2.72 1.41
C SER A 223 -14.99 -2.23 1.65
N LEU A 224 -14.00 -2.64 0.88
CA LEU A 224 -12.64 -2.12 1.01
C LEU A 224 -12.57 -0.63 0.68
N ILE A 225 -13.21 -0.24 -0.42
CA ILE A 225 -13.38 1.16 -0.81
C ILE A 225 -14.83 1.35 -1.25
N LYS A 226 -15.56 2.20 -0.53
CA LYS A 226 -16.93 2.54 -0.86
C LYS A 226 -17.18 3.98 -0.46
N SER A 227 -17.49 4.84 -1.42
CA SER A 227 -17.86 6.23 -1.17
C SER A 227 -18.98 6.63 -2.10
N ASP A 228 -20.09 7.02 -1.51
CA ASP A 228 -21.24 7.58 -2.25
C ASP A 228 -21.09 9.10 -2.46
N GLY A 229 -20.00 9.69 -1.92
CA GLY A 229 -19.63 11.09 -2.10
C GLY A 229 -20.36 12.10 -1.20
N LEU A 230 -21.27 11.63 -0.34
CA LEU A 230 -22.04 12.46 0.60
C LEU A 230 -21.67 12.19 2.06
N GLU A 231 -21.04 11.06 2.34
CA GLU A 231 -20.68 10.64 3.70
C GLU A 231 -19.35 11.27 4.14
N ILE A 232 -19.30 11.73 5.40
CA ILE A 232 -18.08 12.25 6.04
C ILE A 232 -17.13 11.10 6.37
N ALA A 233 -17.67 9.96 6.84
CA ALA A 233 -16.93 8.75 7.15
C ALA A 233 -17.30 7.65 6.14
N PHE A 234 -16.31 7.05 5.50
CA PHE A 234 -16.52 6.02 4.49
C PHE A 234 -15.36 5.03 4.44
N PRO A 235 -15.60 3.77 4.01
CA PRO A 235 -14.57 2.75 3.93
C PRO A 235 -13.47 3.08 2.91
N THR A 236 -12.24 2.98 3.37
CA THR A 236 -11.00 3.01 2.57
C THR A 236 -9.96 2.11 3.23
N PRO A 237 -8.89 1.67 2.56
CA PRO A 237 -7.79 0.98 3.21
C PRO A 237 -7.26 1.69 4.45
N ARG A 238 -7.19 3.04 4.42
CA ARG A 238 -6.76 3.86 5.56
C ARG A 238 -7.75 3.82 6.72
N SER A 239 -9.05 3.96 6.45
CA SER A 239 -10.05 3.91 7.52
C SER A 239 -10.19 2.51 8.11
N TRP A 240 -9.97 1.45 7.33
CA TRP A 240 -9.87 0.09 7.85
C TRP A 240 -8.62 -0.15 8.71
N GLU A 241 -7.49 0.48 8.39
CA GLU A 241 -6.31 0.47 9.28
C GLU A 241 -6.61 1.20 10.60
N MET A 242 -7.36 2.32 10.56
CA MET A 242 -7.82 3.00 11.78
C MET A 242 -8.73 2.10 12.62
N VAL A 243 -9.70 1.40 12.02
CA VAL A 243 -10.55 0.41 12.71
C VAL A 243 -9.71 -0.70 13.32
N SER A 244 -8.75 -1.23 12.58
CA SER A 244 -7.80 -2.23 13.09
C SER A 244 -7.03 -1.73 14.31
N ASN A 245 -6.53 -0.50 14.28
CA ASN A 245 -5.81 0.09 15.40
C ASN A 245 -6.72 0.27 16.63
N ILE A 246 -7.97 0.65 16.43
CA ILE A 246 -8.97 0.74 17.52
C ILE A 246 -9.14 -0.63 18.17
N LEU A 247 -9.33 -1.67 17.37
CA LEU A 247 -9.52 -3.04 17.86
C LEU A 247 -8.25 -3.60 18.53
N ASN A 248 -7.07 -3.33 18.00
CA ASN A 248 -5.82 -3.81 18.55
C ASN A 248 -5.37 -3.09 19.83
N TYR A 249 -5.67 -1.79 19.98
CA TYR A 249 -5.07 -0.96 21.04
C TYR A 249 -6.05 -0.37 22.04
N VAL A 250 -7.36 -0.33 21.71
CA VAL A 250 -8.37 0.24 22.60
C VAL A 250 -9.21 -0.86 23.22
N SER A 251 -9.90 -1.65 22.39
CA SER A 251 -10.69 -2.82 22.82
C SER A 251 -11.08 -3.63 21.60
N ASP A 252 -11.03 -4.95 21.71
CA ASP A 252 -11.53 -5.92 20.74
C ASP A 252 -13.06 -6.15 20.88
N ASP A 253 -13.67 -5.70 21.98
CA ASP A 253 -15.13 -5.65 22.12
C ASP A 253 -15.72 -4.55 21.21
N ILE A 254 -16.26 -5.00 20.08
CA ILE A 254 -16.87 -4.11 19.08
C ILE A 254 -17.99 -3.26 19.67
N THR A 255 -18.75 -3.77 20.63
CA THR A 255 -19.85 -3.02 21.25
C THR A 255 -19.33 -1.76 21.94
N THR A 256 -18.24 -1.88 22.66
CA THR A 256 -17.60 -0.78 23.37
C THR A 256 -17.04 0.29 22.41
N VAL A 257 -16.42 -0.14 21.31
CA VAL A 257 -15.76 0.79 20.36
C VAL A 257 -16.61 1.14 19.14
N TYR A 258 -17.87 0.67 19.08
CA TYR A 258 -18.74 0.84 17.93
C TYR A 258 -18.86 2.29 17.43
N PRO A 259 -19.05 3.31 18.28
CA PRO A 259 -19.10 4.70 17.81
C PRO A 259 -17.80 5.15 17.11
N MET A 260 -16.65 4.65 17.53
CA MET A 260 -15.36 4.96 16.91
C MET A 260 -15.25 4.29 15.53
N ILE A 261 -15.69 3.03 15.42
CA ILE A 261 -15.74 2.28 14.16
C ILE A 261 -16.64 3.02 13.16
N VAL A 262 -17.85 3.39 13.56
CA VAL A 262 -18.78 4.17 12.71
C VAL A 262 -18.17 5.49 12.28
N GLY A 263 -17.47 6.17 13.19
CA GLY A 263 -16.73 7.40 12.89
C GLY A 263 -15.63 7.24 11.83
N CYS A 264 -15.12 6.01 11.62
CA CYS A 264 -14.11 5.71 10.62
C CYS A 264 -14.68 5.28 9.26
N ILE A 265 -15.73 4.43 9.27
CA ILE A 265 -16.21 3.72 8.06
C ILE A 265 -17.68 3.97 7.74
N GLY A 266 -18.36 4.87 8.47
CA GLY A 266 -19.76 5.18 8.31
C GLY A 266 -20.71 4.17 8.94
N GLU A 267 -21.93 4.61 9.23
CA GLU A 267 -22.90 3.80 9.98
C GLU A 267 -23.34 2.53 9.26
N HIS A 268 -23.62 2.63 7.96
CA HIS A 268 -24.06 1.47 7.18
C HIS A 268 -23.00 0.35 7.18
N THR A 269 -21.75 0.70 6.88
CA THR A 269 -20.65 -0.30 6.86
C THR A 269 -20.29 -0.77 8.27
N GLY A 270 -20.36 0.13 9.27
CA GLY A 270 -20.15 -0.22 10.67
C GLY A 270 -21.15 -1.25 11.19
N ASN A 271 -22.42 -1.13 10.83
CA ASN A 271 -23.45 -2.13 11.15
C ASN A 271 -23.16 -3.50 10.54
N LEU A 272 -22.81 -3.54 9.24
CA LEU A 272 -22.47 -4.79 8.56
C LEU A 272 -21.23 -5.44 9.17
N PHE A 273 -20.23 -4.63 9.52
CA PHE A 273 -19.02 -5.10 10.17
C PHE A 273 -19.29 -5.68 11.56
N ARG A 274 -20.17 -5.04 12.36
CA ARG A 274 -20.58 -5.55 13.66
C ARG A 274 -21.25 -6.93 13.55
N LEU A 275 -22.20 -7.07 12.62
CA LEU A 275 -22.86 -8.37 12.37
C LEU A 275 -21.86 -9.46 11.95
N TRP A 276 -20.84 -9.11 11.17
CA TRP A 276 -19.75 -10.02 10.83
C TRP A 276 -18.98 -10.47 12.07
N ALA A 277 -18.69 -9.57 12.99
CA ALA A 277 -17.94 -9.91 14.20
C ALA A 277 -18.73 -10.86 15.13
N GLU A 278 -20.06 -10.70 15.20
CA GLU A 278 -20.91 -11.64 15.94
C GLU A 278 -20.77 -13.08 15.39
N VAL A 279 -20.65 -13.24 14.06
CA VAL A 279 -20.37 -14.55 13.43
C VAL A 279 -18.97 -15.03 13.79
N TYR A 280 -18.00 -14.15 13.82
CA TYR A 280 -16.61 -14.46 14.14
C TYR A 280 -16.46 -14.97 15.59
N ASP A 281 -17.17 -14.38 16.53
CA ASP A 281 -17.16 -14.79 17.94
C ASP A 281 -17.85 -16.13 18.20
N GLY A 282 -18.76 -16.55 17.32
CA GLY A 282 -19.43 -17.85 17.35
C GLY A 282 -18.60 -19.04 16.84
N LEU A 283 -17.33 -18.83 16.48
CA LEU A 283 -16.50 -19.88 15.90
C LEU A 283 -16.02 -20.94 16.92
N PRO A 284 -15.60 -22.12 16.42
CA PRO A 284 -15.00 -23.17 17.24
C PRO A 284 -13.80 -22.69 18.04
N ASP A 285 -13.54 -23.34 19.17
CA ASP A 285 -12.37 -23.08 20.01
C ASP A 285 -11.07 -23.30 19.24
N ILE A 286 -10.40 -22.21 18.91
CA ILE A 286 -9.14 -22.20 18.16
C ILE A 286 -8.02 -22.86 18.95
N LYS A 287 -7.98 -22.69 20.28
CA LYS A 287 -6.96 -23.32 21.11
C LYS A 287 -7.05 -24.83 20.98
N LYS A 288 -8.26 -25.39 20.97
CA LYS A 288 -8.47 -26.83 20.78
C LYS A 288 -7.96 -27.30 19.40
N ILE A 289 -8.20 -26.51 18.33
CA ILE A 289 -7.67 -26.83 17.00
C ILE A 289 -6.15 -26.90 17.01
N PHE A 290 -5.47 -25.96 17.62
CA PHE A 290 -4.02 -25.92 17.65
C PHE A 290 -3.40 -26.94 18.61
N HIS A 291 -3.98 -27.19 19.77
CA HIS A 291 -3.42 -28.12 20.75
C HIS A 291 -3.76 -29.59 20.45
N GLU A 292 -4.95 -29.85 19.94
CA GLU A 292 -5.45 -31.22 19.74
C GLU A 292 -5.53 -31.63 18.24
N GLY A 293 -5.42 -30.69 17.32
CA GLY A 293 -5.60 -30.93 15.87
C GLY A 293 -7.06 -31.25 15.50
N THR A 294 -8.02 -30.97 16.39
CA THR A 294 -9.43 -31.33 16.23
C THR A 294 -10.34 -30.16 16.50
N GLY A 295 -11.49 -30.15 15.83
CA GLY A 295 -12.50 -29.10 15.99
C GLY A 295 -13.71 -29.32 15.10
N THR A 296 -14.80 -28.62 15.38
CA THR A 296 -15.98 -28.64 14.53
C THR A 296 -15.65 -27.98 13.19
N VAL A 297 -15.95 -28.67 12.08
CA VAL A 297 -15.79 -28.09 10.74
C VAL A 297 -17.04 -27.31 10.39
N PRO A 298 -16.94 -26.00 10.14
CA PRO A 298 -18.08 -25.20 9.71
C PRO A 298 -18.71 -25.72 8.41
N GLN A 299 -19.97 -25.40 8.18
CA GLN A 299 -20.66 -25.78 6.93
C GLN A 299 -20.90 -24.58 5.99
N GLU A 300 -20.84 -23.37 6.54
CA GLU A 300 -21.15 -22.14 5.81
C GLU A 300 -19.87 -21.41 5.40
N ARG A 301 -19.93 -20.73 4.26
CA ARG A 301 -18.78 -20.03 3.67
C ARG A 301 -18.26 -18.91 4.59
N GLU A 302 -19.15 -18.18 5.20
CA GLU A 302 -18.87 -17.08 6.13
C GLU A 302 -18.04 -17.56 7.32
N LEU A 303 -18.45 -18.71 7.90
CA LEU A 303 -17.76 -19.34 9.02
C LEU A 303 -16.36 -19.87 8.63
N TYR A 304 -16.17 -20.38 7.41
CA TYR A 304 -14.83 -20.74 6.94
C TYR A 304 -13.89 -19.53 6.86
N ILE A 305 -14.38 -18.41 6.35
CA ILE A 305 -13.56 -17.19 6.22
C ILE A 305 -13.18 -16.67 7.61
N ALA A 306 -14.16 -16.61 8.51
CA ALA A 306 -13.94 -16.19 9.89
C ALA A 306 -12.99 -17.13 10.65
N LEU A 307 -13.17 -18.46 10.52
CA LEU A 307 -12.28 -19.47 11.09
C LEU A 307 -10.85 -19.32 10.60
N LYS A 308 -10.65 -19.14 9.28
CA LYS A 308 -9.34 -18.93 8.69
C LYS A 308 -8.66 -17.69 9.29
N SER A 309 -9.37 -16.56 9.39
CA SER A 309 -8.82 -15.33 9.95
C SER A 309 -8.38 -15.51 11.41
N LYS A 310 -9.19 -16.19 12.22
CA LYS A 310 -8.88 -16.47 13.61
C LYS A 310 -7.71 -17.46 13.78
N MET A 311 -7.60 -18.46 12.89
CA MET A 311 -6.45 -19.36 12.87
C MET A 311 -5.15 -18.63 12.50
N VAL A 312 -5.20 -17.70 11.55
CA VAL A 312 -4.04 -16.85 11.17
C VAL A 312 -3.59 -15.96 12.33
N GLU A 313 -4.53 -15.38 13.06
CA GLU A 313 -4.26 -14.59 14.27
C GLU A 313 -3.51 -15.43 15.31
N TYR A 314 -4.10 -16.56 15.70
CA TYR A 314 -3.52 -17.43 16.72
C TYR A 314 -2.14 -17.99 16.31
N ALA A 315 -1.96 -18.34 15.03
CA ALA A 315 -0.69 -18.80 14.50
C ALA A 315 0.43 -17.74 14.62
N ARG A 316 0.08 -16.47 14.46
CA ARG A 316 1.02 -15.36 14.63
C ARG A 316 1.47 -15.19 16.09
N GLU A 317 0.55 -15.40 17.03
CA GLU A 317 0.83 -15.27 18.46
C GLU A 317 1.63 -16.44 19.02
N CYS A 318 1.25 -17.66 18.67
CA CYS A 318 1.81 -18.85 19.31
C CYS A 318 3.21 -19.23 18.80
N GLN A 319 3.55 -19.00 17.53
CA GLN A 319 4.83 -19.27 16.86
C GLN A 319 5.46 -20.65 17.17
N ASP A 320 4.68 -21.58 17.70
CA ASP A 320 5.12 -22.92 18.10
C ASP A 320 4.93 -23.91 16.95
N LYS A 321 6.00 -24.66 16.62
CA LYS A 321 6.02 -25.57 15.48
C LYS A 321 4.96 -26.67 15.60
N GLU A 322 4.85 -27.32 16.78
CA GLU A 322 3.90 -28.41 16.97
C GLU A 322 2.45 -27.94 16.84
N LEU A 323 2.14 -26.76 17.41
CA LEU A 323 0.81 -26.16 17.33
C LEU A 323 0.46 -25.75 15.90
N ILE A 324 1.41 -25.17 15.17
CA ILE A 324 1.24 -24.80 13.75
C ILE A 324 1.00 -26.06 12.91
N ASP A 325 1.79 -27.11 13.08
CA ASP A 325 1.64 -28.37 12.34
C ASP A 325 0.25 -29.00 12.59
N LYS A 326 -0.21 -29.08 13.84
CA LYS A 326 -1.56 -29.56 14.18
C LYS A 326 -2.66 -28.73 13.53
N SER A 327 -2.51 -27.42 13.48
CA SER A 327 -3.49 -26.54 12.82
C SER A 327 -3.52 -26.75 11.30
N ILE A 328 -2.35 -27.02 10.69
CA ILE A 328 -2.26 -27.38 9.27
C ILE A 328 -2.93 -28.73 9.01
N ASP A 329 -2.73 -29.73 9.87
CA ASP A 329 -3.38 -31.04 9.77
C ASP A 329 -4.91 -30.92 9.88
N TYR A 330 -5.41 -30.13 10.85
CA TYR A 330 -6.84 -29.82 10.93
C TYR A 330 -7.37 -29.19 9.62
N SER A 331 -6.58 -28.33 8.98
CA SER A 331 -6.98 -27.69 7.72
C SER A 331 -7.27 -28.68 6.59
N CYS A 332 -6.78 -29.92 6.68
CA CYS A 332 -7.07 -30.97 5.71
C CYS A 332 -8.55 -31.36 5.66
N GLN A 333 -9.32 -31.07 6.73
CA GLN A 333 -10.77 -31.29 6.79
C GLN A 333 -11.56 -30.16 6.09
N LEU A 334 -10.90 -29.02 5.78
CA LEU A 334 -11.52 -27.87 5.13
C LEU A 334 -11.53 -28.04 3.61
N PRO A 335 -12.50 -27.43 2.90
CA PRO A 335 -12.47 -27.38 1.44
C PRO A 335 -11.16 -26.80 0.90
N TRP A 336 -10.67 -27.35 -0.21
CA TRP A 336 -9.38 -26.93 -0.81
C TRP A 336 -9.23 -25.44 -1.01
N SER A 337 -10.30 -24.75 -1.44
CA SER A 337 -10.31 -23.32 -1.65
C SER A 337 -9.97 -22.51 -0.39
N PHE A 338 -10.35 -22.99 0.79
CA PHE A 338 -10.07 -22.36 2.08
C PHE A 338 -8.74 -22.81 2.66
N ARG A 339 -8.45 -24.13 2.60
CA ARG A 339 -7.15 -24.66 3.01
C ARG A 339 -5.99 -23.99 2.26
N GLY A 340 -6.09 -23.87 0.95
CA GLY A 340 -5.06 -23.22 0.14
C GLY A 340 -4.81 -21.77 0.56
N LYS A 341 -5.86 -21.00 0.82
CA LYS A 341 -5.74 -19.63 1.31
C LYS A 341 -5.14 -19.54 2.71
N LEU A 342 -5.54 -20.44 3.63
CA LEU A 342 -4.98 -20.51 4.97
C LEU A 342 -3.46 -20.76 4.92
N LEU A 343 -3.03 -21.75 4.13
CA LEU A 343 -1.62 -22.07 3.95
C LEU A 343 -0.81 -20.91 3.34
N GLN A 344 -1.40 -20.17 2.38
CA GLN A 344 -0.79 -18.97 1.84
C GLN A 344 -0.64 -17.88 2.89
N ASP A 345 -1.67 -17.66 3.72
CA ASP A 345 -1.65 -16.65 4.77
C ASP A 345 -0.62 -16.99 5.85
N TYR A 346 -0.53 -18.25 6.26
CA TYR A 346 0.53 -18.73 7.16
C TYR A 346 1.93 -18.49 6.59
N TYR A 347 2.15 -18.81 5.32
CA TYR A 347 3.42 -18.59 4.64
C TYR A 347 3.83 -17.10 4.56
N ARG A 348 2.85 -16.18 4.56
CA ARG A 348 3.07 -14.73 4.55
C ARG A 348 3.52 -14.16 5.89
N ILE A 349 3.26 -14.87 6.99
CA ILE A 349 3.69 -14.46 8.34
C ILE A 349 5.18 -14.74 8.48
N PRO A 350 6.05 -13.71 8.64
CA PRO A 350 7.50 -13.92 8.65
C PRO A 350 7.98 -14.86 9.76
N GLU A 351 7.35 -14.78 10.93
CA GLU A 351 7.72 -15.48 12.16
C GLU A 351 7.53 -17.01 12.08
N ILE A 352 6.57 -17.47 11.29
CA ILE A 352 6.24 -18.90 11.15
C ILE A 352 6.52 -19.45 9.75
N ARG A 353 7.01 -18.63 8.84
CA ARG A 353 7.21 -18.99 7.42
C ARG A 353 8.06 -20.24 7.24
N ASP A 354 9.13 -20.37 8.00
CA ASP A 354 10.05 -21.51 7.85
C ASP A 354 9.43 -22.79 8.42
N ILE A 355 8.63 -22.70 9.49
CA ILE A 355 7.83 -23.82 10.01
C ILE A 355 6.88 -24.32 8.91
N VAL A 356 6.14 -23.40 8.27
CA VAL A 356 5.18 -23.75 7.21
C VAL A 356 5.87 -24.38 6.01
N LYS A 357 7.05 -23.91 5.61
CA LYS A 357 7.82 -24.50 4.50
C LYS A 357 8.23 -25.95 4.75
N GLU A 358 8.56 -26.28 5.99
CA GLU A 358 8.97 -27.64 6.38
C GLU A 358 7.80 -28.61 6.45
N ASN A 359 6.57 -28.12 6.56
CA ASN A 359 5.37 -28.96 6.71
C ASN A 359 5.03 -29.74 5.43
N SER A 360 4.78 -31.03 5.55
CA SER A 360 4.53 -31.94 4.42
C SER A 360 3.23 -31.62 3.66
N VAL A 361 2.19 -31.17 4.37
CA VAL A 361 0.89 -30.78 3.76
C VAL A 361 1.08 -29.55 2.90
N PHE A 362 1.84 -28.56 3.39
CA PHE A 362 2.17 -27.36 2.61
C PHE A 362 3.00 -27.71 1.37
N GLN A 363 4.03 -28.53 1.51
CA GLN A 363 4.85 -28.97 0.37
C GLN A 363 4.03 -29.70 -0.70
N THR A 364 3.10 -30.56 -0.26
CA THR A 364 2.17 -31.21 -1.18
C THR A 364 1.26 -30.20 -1.87
N ALA A 365 0.70 -29.25 -1.14
CA ALA A 365 -0.14 -28.21 -1.69
C ALA A 365 0.59 -27.37 -2.76
N VAL A 366 1.88 -27.07 -2.54
CA VAL A 366 2.71 -26.34 -3.52
C VAL A 366 2.94 -27.19 -4.78
N ARG A 367 3.18 -28.49 -4.65
CA ARG A 367 3.27 -29.40 -5.82
C ARG A 367 1.97 -29.47 -6.61
N ASP A 368 0.83 -29.43 -5.92
CA ASP A 368 -0.51 -29.44 -6.51
C ASP A 368 -0.95 -28.09 -7.08
N GLY A 369 -0.07 -27.09 -7.09
CA GLY A 369 -0.28 -25.82 -7.75
C GLY A 369 -0.63 -24.63 -6.84
N LEU A 370 -0.48 -24.76 -5.51
CA LEU A 370 -0.58 -23.61 -4.60
C LEU A 370 0.50 -22.60 -4.95
N LYS A 371 0.11 -21.35 -5.26
CA LYS A 371 1.03 -20.25 -5.53
C LYS A 371 1.34 -19.51 -4.23
N CYS A 372 2.59 -19.42 -3.86
CA CYS A 372 3.07 -18.73 -2.66
C CYS A 372 3.94 -17.53 -3.02
#